data_efa76324bdde9b1c6bd47cb84fec06ea
#
_entry.id   efa76324bdde9b1c6bd47cb84fec06ea
#
_cell.length_a   1.000
_cell.length_b   1.000
_cell.length_c   1.000
_cell.angle_alpha   90.00
_cell.angle_beta   90.00
_cell.angle_gamma   90.00
#
_symmetry.space_group_name_H-M   'P 1'
#
loop_
_entity.id
_entity.type
_entity.pdbx_description
1 polymer ?
#
loop_
_entity_poly.entity_id
_entity_poly.type
_entity_poly.pdbx_seq_one_letter_code
_entity_poly.pdbx_strand_id
1 'polypeptide(L)'
;SFVDNHDVTRIASILTNKNHLPLTYGLLLGMPGVPCIYYGSEWGEEGVKAPDNDYALRPCFDAPKPNALTEQIKKMIHVRTGSNALCHGSYRNVVLTNHQLIFERKTDDERMLVAINASDTPFTAHNGELGGTMTDLLTGNEIQMNGQLEMPPYSVQYLK
;
A
#
# COMPACT_ATOMS: atom_id res chain seq x y z
N SER A 1 -11.62 -5.51 -3.07
CA SER A 1 -11.03 -4.16 -3.30
C SER A 1 -10.01 -4.23 -4.43
N PHE A 2 -9.91 -3.21 -5.26
CA PHE A 2 -8.94 -3.10 -6.35
C PHE A 2 -8.60 -1.61 -6.58
N VAL A 3 -7.51 -1.33 -7.25
CA VAL A 3 -7.10 0.01 -7.65
C VAL A 3 -7.36 0.28 -9.14
N ASP A 4 -7.36 -0.78 -9.95
CA ASP A 4 -7.78 -0.80 -11.34
C ASP A 4 -8.30 -2.17 -11.77
N ASN A 5 -8.91 -2.24 -12.94
CA ASN A 5 -9.42 -3.47 -13.55
C ASN A 5 -9.55 -3.31 -15.07
N HIS A 6 -10.23 -4.27 -15.71
CA HIS A 6 -10.44 -4.31 -17.16
C HIS A 6 -11.43 -3.26 -17.71
N ASP A 7 -12.11 -2.49 -16.87
CA ASP A 7 -13.15 -1.52 -17.26
C ASP A 7 -12.79 -0.06 -16.95
N VAL A 8 -11.69 0.18 -16.24
CA VAL A 8 -11.25 1.52 -15.85
C VAL A 8 -9.81 1.79 -16.31
N THR A 9 -9.48 3.07 -16.50
CA THR A 9 -8.10 3.50 -16.75
C THR A 9 -7.15 2.90 -15.72
N ARG A 10 -6.02 2.35 -16.18
CA ARG A 10 -5.01 1.74 -15.32
C ARG A 10 -4.47 2.74 -14.30
N ILE A 11 -4.25 2.29 -13.06
CA ILE A 11 -3.76 3.16 -11.97
C ILE A 11 -2.44 3.84 -12.34
N ALA A 12 -1.56 3.16 -13.05
CA ALA A 12 -0.31 3.73 -13.54
C ALA A 12 -0.52 4.90 -14.50
N SER A 13 -1.63 4.93 -15.27
CA SER A 13 -1.99 6.06 -16.14
C SER A 13 -2.71 7.18 -15.40
N ILE A 14 -3.36 6.89 -14.28
CA ILE A 14 -4.07 7.90 -13.47
C ILE A 14 -3.07 8.72 -12.64
N LEU A 15 -2.07 8.05 -12.07
CA LEU A 15 -1.10 8.68 -11.18
C LEU A 15 -0.07 9.50 -11.97
N THR A 16 -0.10 10.81 -11.81
CA THR A 16 0.88 11.74 -12.41
C THR A 16 2.26 11.60 -11.76
N ASN A 17 2.30 11.36 -10.45
CA ASN A 17 3.53 11.05 -9.72
C ASN A 17 3.67 9.54 -9.54
N LYS A 18 4.62 8.93 -10.24
CA LYS A 18 4.83 7.47 -10.20
C LYS A 18 5.33 6.96 -8.84
N ASN A 19 5.89 7.83 -7.99
CA ASN A 19 6.24 7.46 -6.61
C ASN A 19 5.02 7.08 -5.76
N HIS A 20 3.82 7.50 -6.16
CA HIS A 20 2.58 7.11 -5.49
C HIS A 20 2.12 5.68 -5.84
N LEU A 21 2.67 5.07 -6.88
CA LEU A 21 2.19 3.75 -7.33
C LEU A 21 2.43 2.66 -6.28
N PRO A 22 3.64 2.52 -5.68
CA PRO A 22 3.84 1.58 -4.57
C PRO A 22 2.96 1.87 -3.36
N LEU A 23 2.71 3.16 -3.06
CA LEU A 23 1.89 3.57 -1.92
C LEU A 23 0.43 3.14 -2.09
N THR A 24 -0.07 3.20 -3.33
CA THR A 24 -1.42 2.77 -3.69
C THR A 24 -1.62 1.27 -3.42
N TYR A 25 -0.61 0.43 -3.73
CA TYR A 25 -0.65 -0.99 -3.39
C TYR A 25 -0.44 -1.23 -1.90
N GLY A 26 0.37 -0.43 -1.23
CA GLY A 26 0.49 -0.45 0.23
C GLY A 26 -0.85 -0.16 0.92
N LEU A 27 -1.60 0.81 0.41
CA LEU A 27 -2.95 1.08 0.89
C LEU A 27 -3.88 -0.11 0.60
N LEU A 28 -3.96 -0.57 -0.65
CA LEU A 28 -4.83 -1.68 -1.06
C LEU A 28 -4.62 -2.93 -0.19
N LEU A 29 -3.36 -3.30 0.02
CA LEU A 29 -3.00 -4.51 0.76
C LEU A 29 -3.11 -4.34 2.28
N GLY A 30 -3.12 -3.11 2.81
CA GLY A 30 -3.38 -2.81 4.21
C GLY A 30 -4.87 -2.73 4.57
N MET A 31 -5.72 -2.33 3.62
CA MET A 31 -7.15 -2.10 3.85
C MET A 31 -7.94 -3.39 4.08
N PRO A 32 -9.11 -3.31 4.76
CA PRO A 32 -10.05 -4.43 4.88
C PRO A 32 -10.56 -4.92 3.51
N GLY A 33 -10.98 -6.18 3.47
CA GLY A 33 -11.55 -6.82 2.30
C GLY A 33 -10.56 -7.73 1.58
N VAL A 34 -10.94 -8.22 0.40
CA VAL A 34 -10.11 -9.09 -0.45
C VAL A 34 -9.47 -8.23 -1.53
N PRO A 35 -8.14 -7.98 -1.47
CA PRO A 35 -7.45 -7.22 -2.48
C PRO A 35 -7.33 -8.01 -3.79
N CYS A 36 -7.53 -7.34 -4.90
CA CYS A 36 -7.35 -7.88 -6.24
C CYS A 36 -6.38 -6.98 -7.01
N ILE A 37 -5.37 -7.58 -7.62
CA ILE A 37 -4.41 -6.92 -8.51
C ILE A 37 -4.72 -7.39 -9.92
N TYR A 38 -4.98 -6.43 -10.81
CA TYR A 38 -5.25 -6.72 -12.20
C TYR A 38 -3.92 -7.02 -12.94
N TYR A 39 -3.94 -8.01 -13.84
CA TYR A 39 -2.72 -8.44 -14.53
C TYR A 39 -2.04 -7.28 -15.28
N GLY A 40 -0.73 -7.20 -15.18
CA GLY A 40 0.07 -6.10 -15.71
C GLY A 40 0.23 -4.92 -14.77
N SER A 41 -0.72 -4.69 -13.86
CA SER A 41 -0.65 -3.59 -12.90
C SER A 41 0.47 -3.77 -11.88
N GLU A 42 0.87 -5.03 -11.61
CA GLU A 42 1.98 -5.36 -10.70
C GLU A 42 3.36 -4.93 -11.21
N TRP A 43 3.49 -4.59 -12.50
CA TRP A 43 4.70 -3.96 -13.05
C TRP A 43 4.45 -2.55 -13.59
N GLY A 44 3.25 -1.98 -13.34
CA GLY A 44 2.94 -0.61 -13.71
C GLY A 44 2.53 -0.45 -15.17
N GLU A 45 1.86 -1.45 -15.77
CA GLU A 45 1.31 -1.32 -17.13
C GLU A 45 0.36 -0.14 -17.20
N GLU A 46 0.51 0.65 -18.25
CA GLU A 46 -0.32 1.81 -18.53
C GLU A 46 -1.46 1.45 -19.50
N GLY A 47 -2.55 2.18 -19.42
CA GLY A 47 -3.70 2.05 -20.32
C GLY A 47 -4.80 3.02 -19.94
N VAL A 48 -5.24 3.82 -20.90
CA VAL A 48 -6.31 4.80 -20.71
C VAL A 48 -7.57 4.25 -21.37
N LYS A 49 -8.69 4.31 -20.63
CA LYS A 49 -9.99 3.91 -21.16
C LYS A 49 -10.39 4.81 -22.33
N ALA A 50 -10.69 4.19 -23.47
CA ALA A 50 -11.24 4.88 -24.62
C ALA A 50 -12.78 4.82 -24.61
N PRO A 51 -13.47 5.75 -25.29
CA PRO A 51 -14.93 5.77 -25.33
C PRO A 51 -15.55 4.59 -26.09
N ASP A 52 -14.85 4.02 -27.04
CA ASP A 52 -15.34 3.06 -28.03
C ASP A 52 -14.76 1.66 -27.89
N ASN A 53 -13.69 1.47 -27.11
CA ASN A 53 -13.09 0.17 -26.89
C ASN A 53 -12.24 0.11 -25.61
N ASP A 54 -11.92 -1.11 -25.17
CA ASP A 54 -11.12 -1.39 -23.98
C ASP A 54 -9.74 -2.01 -24.32
N TYR A 55 -9.27 -1.96 -25.56
CA TYR A 55 -8.04 -2.64 -25.97
C TYR A 55 -6.81 -2.19 -25.19
N ALA A 56 -6.70 -0.89 -24.88
CA ALA A 56 -5.60 -0.35 -24.07
C ALA A 56 -5.60 -0.88 -22.63
N LEU A 57 -6.77 -1.32 -22.13
CA LEU A 57 -6.90 -1.87 -20.77
C LEU A 57 -6.62 -3.37 -20.70
N ARG A 58 -6.66 -4.07 -21.84
CA ARG A 58 -6.59 -5.53 -21.96
C ARG A 58 -5.45 -5.98 -22.89
N PRO A 59 -4.21 -5.49 -22.70
CA PRO A 59 -3.10 -5.90 -23.55
C PRO A 59 -2.82 -7.40 -23.39
N CYS A 60 -2.36 -8.02 -24.48
CA CYS A 60 -1.79 -9.35 -24.43
C CYS A 60 -0.28 -9.25 -24.20
N PHE A 61 0.26 -10.07 -23.30
CA PHE A 61 1.69 -10.11 -23.03
C PHE A 61 2.26 -11.47 -23.44
N ASP A 62 3.36 -11.45 -24.18
CA ASP A 62 4.10 -12.68 -24.51
C ASP A 62 4.80 -13.27 -23.30
N ALA A 63 5.20 -12.42 -22.35
CA ALA A 63 5.83 -12.80 -21.10
C ALA A 63 5.58 -11.75 -20.01
N PRO A 64 5.60 -12.15 -18.70
CA PRO A 64 5.60 -11.19 -17.58
C PRO A 64 6.82 -10.25 -17.63
N LYS A 65 6.64 -9.02 -17.14
CA LYS A 65 7.68 -7.96 -17.11
C LYS A 65 7.99 -7.52 -15.66
N PRO A 66 8.38 -8.43 -14.74
CA PRO A 66 8.60 -8.08 -13.35
C PRO A 66 9.68 -7.01 -13.19
N ASN A 67 9.48 -6.11 -12.23
CA ASN A 67 10.38 -4.99 -11.95
C ASN A 67 10.40 -4.69 -10.44
N ALA A 68 11.00 -3.56 -10.04
CA ALA A 68 11.10 -3.15 -8.64
C ALA A 68 9.72 -3.02 -7.94
N LEU A 69 8.68 -2.54 -8.68
CA LEU A 69 7.32 -2.46 -8.16
C LEU A 69 6.76 -3.86 -7.87
N THR A 70 6.97 -4.81 -8.77
CA THR A 70 6.55 -6.22 -8.58
C THR A 70 7.13 -6.80 -7.29
N GLU A 71 8.41 -6.57 -7.03
CA GLU A 71 9.07 -7.07 -5.82
C GLU A 71 8.55 -6.38 -4.54
N GLN A 72 8.23 -5.09 -4.61
CA GLN A 72 7.60 -4.38 -3.48
C GLN A 72 6.20 -4.93 -3.19
N ILE A 73 5.37 -5.10 -4.21
CA ILE A 73 4.02 -5.67 -4.08
C ILE A 73 4.08 -7.09 -3.51
N LYS A 74 5.03 -7.92 -3.98
CA LYS A 74 5.24 -9.28 -3.48
C LYS A 74 5.56 -9.30 -1.99
N LYS A 75 6.43 -8.40 -1.51
CA LYS A 75 6.71 -8.26 -0.07
C LYS A 75 5.45 -7.87 0.71
N MET A 76 4.69 -6.89 0.24
CA MET A 76 3.45 -6.45 0.89
C MET A 76 2.39 -7.58 0.93
N ILE A 77 2.26 -8.37 -0.15
CA ILE A 77 1.38 -9.55 -0.19
C ILE A 77 1.82 -10.57 0.86
N HIS A 78 3.13 -10.84 0.96
CA HIS A 78 3.66 -11.78 1.94
C HIS A 78 3.36 -11.34 3.37
N VAL A 79 3.56 -10.06 3.69
CA VAL A 79 3.19 -9.47 4.99
C VAL A 79 1.69 -9.64 5.25
N ARG A 80 0.83 -9.28 4.27
CA ARG A 80 -0.61 -9.40 4.43
C ARG A 80 -1.05 -10.85 4.69
N THR A 81 -0.58 -11.78 3.87
CA THR A 81 -0.99 -13.20 3.98
C THR A 81 -0.48 -13.86 5.26
N GLY A 82 0.60 -13.34 5.85
CA GLY A 82 1.13 -13.77 7.14
C GLY A 82 0.51 -13.07 8.37
N SER A 83 -0.41 -12.10 8.17
CA SER A 83 -1.01 -11.33 9.25
C SER A 83 -2.52 -11.57 9.37
N ASN A 84 -2.94 -12.11 10.50
CA ASN A 84 -4.36 -12.27 10.83
C ASN A 84 -5.05 -10.90 10.96
N ALA A 85 -4.37 -9.91 11.54
CA ALA A 85 -4.89 -8.56 11.66
C ALA A 85 -5.15 -7.91 10.31
N LEU A 86 -4.24 -8.02 9.33
CA LEU A 86 -4.45 -7.46 8.00
C LEU A 86 -5.55 -8.19 7.22
N CYS A 87 -5.70 -9.50 7.41
CA CYS A 87 -6.72 -10.28 6.74
C CYS A 87 -8.12 -10.09 7.34
N HIS A 88 -8.23 -10.10 8.67
CA HIS A 88 -9.52 -10.25 9.38
C HIS A 88 -9.76 -9.17 10.45
N GLY A 89 -8.75 -8.38 10.80
CA GLY A 89 -8.83 -7.40 11.89
C GLY A 89 -9.77 -6.24 11.62
N SER A 90 -10.16 -5.57 12.70
CA SER A 90 -10.85 -4.29 12.65
C SER A 90 -9.99 -3.22 11.97
N TYR A 91 -10.60 -2.11 11.60
CA TYR A 91 -9.93 -0.96 11.00
C TYR A 91 -10.22 0.31 11.81
N ARG A 92 -9.17 1.10 12.06
CA ARG A 92 -9.31 2.40 12.72
C ARG A 92 -8.21 3.36 12.26
N ASN A 93 -8.58 4.60 11.93
CA ASN A 93 -7.59 5.65 11.68
C ASN A 93 -6.90 6.07 12.97
N VAL A 94 -5.59 6.22 12.91
CA VAL A 94 -4.73 6.74 14.01
C VAL A 94 -4.27 8.16 13.68
N VAL A 95 -3.76 8.39 12.47
CA VAL A 95 -3.38 9.70 11.94
C VAL A 95 -3.93 9.84 10.54
N LEU A 96 -4.53 10.98 10.23
CA LEU A 96 -5.03 11.32 8.90
C LEU A 96 -4.77 12.79 8.61
N THR A 97 -4.02 13.06 7.56
CA THR A 97 -3.76 14.39 7.02
C THR A 97 -4.03 14.39 5.50
N ASN A 98 -3.66 15.45 4.79
CA ASN A 98 -3.81 15.50 3.32
C ASN A 98 -2.86 14.54 2.58
N HIS A 99 -1.71 14.20 3.18
CA HIS A 99 -0.67 13.40 2.53
C HIS A 99 -0.20 12.21 3.38
N GLN A 100 -0.61 12.13 4.64
CA GLN A 100 -0.20 11.05 5.53
C GLN A 100 -1.41 10.32 6.10
N LEU A 101 -1.27 8.99 6.17
CA LEU A 101 -2.26 8.12 6.76
C LEU A 101 -1.55 7.08 7.63
N ILE A 102 -1.98 6.97 8.89
CA ILE A 102 -1.66 5.83 9.74
C ILE A 102 -2.98 5.22 10.18
N PHE A 103 -3.16 3.95 9.93
CA PHE A 103 -4.31 3.19 10.43
C PHE A 103 -3.90 1.92 11.13
N GLU A 104 -4.73 1.51 12.04
CA GLU A 104 -4.60 0.27 12.81
C GLU A 104 -5.46 -0.82 12.18
N ARG A 105 -4.90 -2.03 12.10
CA ARG A 105 -5.61 -3.29 11.92
C ARG A 105 -5.39 -4.14 13.15
N LYS A 106 -6.46 -4.66 13.75
CA LYS A 106 -6.37 -5.34 15.03
C LYS A 106 -7.33 -6.51 15.12
N THR A 107 -6.81 -7.63 15.64
CA THR A 107 -7.56 -8.76 16.21
C THR A 107 -7.30 -8.83 17.72
N ASP A 108 -7.83 -9.83 18.40
CA ASP A 108 -7.54 -10.05 19.83
C ASP A 108 -6.06 -10.34 20.08
N ASP A 109 -5.39 -11.03 19.14
CA ASP A 109 -4.01 -11.52 19.30
C ASP A 109 -2.95 -10.71 18.51
N GLU A 110 -3.38 -9.83 17.61
CA GLU A 110 -2.43 -9.14 16.72
C GLU A 110 -2.84 -7.69 16.49
N ARG A 111 -1.84 -6.81 16.53
CA ARG A 111 -1.96 -5.39 16.19
C ARG A 111 -0.96 -5.04 15.10
N MET A 112 -1.45 -4.42 14.04
CA MET A 112 -0.65 -3.88 12.94
C MET A 112 -0.93 -2.40 12.77
N LEU A 113 0.09 -1.60 12.53
CA LEU A 113 -0.06 -0.24 12.01
C LEU A 113 0.44 -0.21 10.56
N VAL A 114 -0.35 0.40 9.70
CA VAL A 114 0.04 0.70 8.32
C VAL A 114 0.21 2.20 8.22
N ALA A 115 1.44 2.64 7.93
CA ALA A 115 1.78 4.05 7.82
C ALA A 115 2.19 4.37 6.38
N ILE A 116 1.58 5.40 5.80
CA ILE A 116 1.79 5.83 4.42
C ILE A 116 2.07 7.34 4.41
N ASN A 117 3.18 7.73 3.81
CA ASN A 117 3.51 9.12 3.51
C ASN A 117 3.55 9.34 2.01
N ALA A 118 2.59 10.10 1.48
CA ALA A 118 2.50 10.44 0.07
C ALA A 118 3.20 11.77 -0.29
N SER A 119 3.86 12.42 0.68
CA SER A 119 4.65 13.63 0.45
C SER A 119 6.05 13.31 -0.04
N ASP A 120 6.67 14.24 -0.73
CA ASP A 120 8.09 14.25 -1.12
C ASP A 120 9.04 14.64 0.03
N THR A 121 8.49 14.97 1.20
CA THR A 121 9.23 15.34 2.40
C THR A 121 9.00 14.34 3.53
N PRO A 122 10.00 14.14 4.43
CA PRO A 122 9.78 13.36 5.64
C PRO A 122 8.70 14.00 6.51
N PHE A 123 7.97 13.16 7.23
CA PHE A 123 6.93 13.61 8.14
C PHE A 123 7.04 12.88 9.49
N THR A 124 6.96 13.62 10.58
CA THR A 124 6.87 13.06 11.93
C THR A 124 5.42 13.09 12.39
N ALA A 125 4.78 11.94 12.43
CA ALA A 125 3.45 11.80 12.99
C ALA A 125 3.50 11.82 14.52
N HIS A 126 2.64 12.62 15.15
CA HIS A 126 2.50 12.67 16.62
C HIS A 126 1.11 12.16 17.01
N ASN A 127 1.07 11.11 17.83
CA ASN A 127 -0.15 10.57 18.41
C ASN A 127 0.19 9.70 19.63
N GLY A 128 -0.52 9.88 20.73
CA GLY A 128 -0.27 9.13 21.97
C GLY A 128 -0.43 7.60 21.86
N GLU A 129 -1.06 7.12 20.80
CA GLU A 129 -1.21 5.68 20.51
C GLU A 129 -0.01 5.07 19.76
N LEU A 130 0.93 5.92 19.31
CA LEU A 130 2.19 5.52 18.69
C LEU A 130 3.22 5.26 19.79
N GLY A 131 3.14 4.10 20.43
CA GLY A 131 4.01 3.73 21.55
C GLY A 131 4.57 2.33 21.44
N GLY A 132 5.69 2.11 22.15
CA GLY A 132 6.40 0.85 22.17
C GLY A 132 7.37 0.66 21.00
N THR A 133 7.93 -0.55 20.90
CA THR A 133 8.80 -0.95 19.80
C THR A 133 8.00 -1.84 18.86
N MET A 134 8.05 -1.55 17.56
CA MET A 134 7.44 -2.37 16.52
C MET A 134 8.47 -2.63 15.41
N THR A 135 8.31 -3.74 14.70
CA THR A 135 9.15 -4.09 13.55
C THR A 135 8.44 -3.68 12.26
N ASP A 136 9.11 -2.94 11.39
CA ASP A 136 8.64 -2.75 10.02
C ASP A 136 8.90 -4.03 9.22
N LEU A 137 7.83 -4.73 8.88
CA LEU A 137 7.89 -6.04 8.22
C LEU A 137 8.34 -5.96 6.74
N LEU A 138 8.40 -4.77 6.15
CA LEU A 138 8.93 -4.59 4.79
C LEU A 138 10.46 -4.48 4.76
N THR A 139 11.05 -3.95 5.84
CA THR A 139 12.50 -3.70 5.96
C THR A 139 13.18 -4.60 6.98
N GLY A 140 12.44 -5.11 7.97
CA GLY A 140 12.97 -5.84 9.12
C GLY A 140 13.53 -4.92 10.23
N ASN A 141 13.43 -3.61 10.09
CA ASN A 141 13.95 -2.67 11.07
C ASN A 141 13.03 -2.55 12.29
N GLU A 142 13.63 -2.51 13.48
CA GLU A 142 12.91 -2.14 14.71
C GLU A 142 12.77 -0.60 14.78
N ILE A 143 11.56 -0.16 15.09
CA ILE A 143 11.20 1.25 15.23
C ILE A 143 10.67 1.47 16.65
N GLN A 144 11.38 2.31 17.42
CA GLN A 144 10.92 2.71 18.73
C GLN A 144 10.05 3.96 18.60
N MET A 145 8.78 3.84 19.03
CA MET A 145 7.82 4.94 18.99
C MET A 145 7.57 5.44 20.42
N ASN A 146 7.79 6.73 20.63
CA ASN A 146 7.56 7.43 21.90
C ASN A 146 6.52 8.54 21.72
N GLY A 147 5.32 8.19 21.26
CA GLY A 147 4.27 9.13 20.87
C GLY A 147 4.47 9.72 19.48
N GLN A 148 5.44 9.22 18.72
CA GLN A 148 5.76 9.72 17.38
C GLN A 148 6.26 8.61 16.46
N LEU A 149 6.07 8.79 15.15
CA LEU A 149 6.59 7.91 14.08
C LEU A 149 7.18 8.76 12.96
N GLU A 150 8.44 8.48 12.63
CA GLU A 150 9.09 9.05 11.45
C GLU A 150 8.65 8.30 10.19
N MET A 151 8.15 9.05 9.22
CA MET A 151 7.66 8.54 7.95
C MET A 151 8.51 9.14 6.81
N PRO A 152 9.40 8.35 6.18
CA PRO A 152 10.20 8.83 5.05
C PRO A 152 9.33 9.32 3.88
N PRO A 153 9.89 10.14 2.96
CA PRO A 153 9.16 10.54 1.76
C PRO A 153 8.71 9.32 0.95
N TYR A 154 7.51 9.39 0.38
CA TYR A 154 6.95 8.34 -0.48
C TYR A 154 7.12 6.93 0.11
N SER A 155 6.75 6.75 1.37
CA SER A 155 6.97 5.50 2.10
C SER A 155 5.69 4.77 2.49
N VAL A 156 5.82 3.45 2.59
CA VAL A 156 4.87 2.55 3.24
C VAL A 156 5.64 1.78 4.31
N GLN A 157 5.07 1.70 5.51
CA GLN A 157 5.60 0.89 6.62
C GLN A 157 4.48 -0.01 7.13
N TYR A 158 4.76 -1.29 7.33
CA TYR A 158 3.88 -2.26 7.97
C TYR A 158 4.49 -2.67 9.31
N LEU A 159 3.97 -2.10 10.39
CA LEU A 159 4.54 -2.19 11.73
C LEU A 159 3.79 -3.22 12.59
N LYS A 160 4.53 -4.16 13.17
CA LYS A 160 4.03 -5.21 14.07
C LYS A 160 4.79 -5.22 15.39
#